data_eaa6a3f63435bad7db1ac5b8f72bdbd5
#
_entry.id   eaa6a3f63435bad7db1ac5b8f72bdbd5
#
_cell.length_a   1.000
_cell.length_b   1.000
_cell.length_c   1.000
_cell.angle_alpha   90.00
_cell.angle_beta   90.00
_cell.angle_gamma   90.00
#
_symmetry.space_group_name_H-M   'P 1'
#
loop_
_entity.id
_entity.type
_entity.pdbx_description
1 polymer ?
#
loop_
_entity_poly.entity_id
_entity_poly.type
_entity_poly.pdbx_seq_one_letter_code
_entity_poly.pdbx_strand_id
1 'polypeptide(L)'
;MKKIVIVGCPNDGKSVLFHRLTGQYATVSNYPGTTVEVMRGQARIDDISCEVTDTPGFYTLLPITEEERVARQILIQDQSSVVIHVVDAKNLERMLSLTLELLECGFQVILALNMMDEAEHQGLEIDEELLEAELGISVVGLVSKTGRGLDRLKKRIKKAVRADSGSDTLPRVWQ
;
A
#
# COMPACT_ATOMS: atom_id res chain seq x y z
N MET A 1 15.25 -8.58 5.75
CA MET A 1 14.66 -8.08 4.47
C MET A 1 13.51 -7.18 4.83
N LYS A 2 13.43 -6.01 4.23
CA LYS A 2 12.35 -5.04 4.50
C LYS A 2 11.03 -5.53 3.92
N LYS A 3 9.92 -5.25 4.59
CA LYS A 3 8.59 -5.71 4.19
C LYS A 3 7.72 -4.55 3.75
N ILE A 4 7.08 -4.71 2.60
CA ILE A 4 6.11 -3.78 2.04
C ILE A 4 4.78 -4.51 1.95
N VAL A 5 3.73 -3.91 2.49
CA VAL A 5 2.37 -4.43 2.37
C VAL A 5 1.54 -3.48 1.52
N ILE A 6 0.90 -4.01 0.48
CA ILE A 6 0.00 -3.25 -0.38
C ILE A 6 -1.43 -3.48 0.10
N VAL A 7 -2.12 -2.40 0.41
CA VAL A 7 -3.49 -2.41 0.91
C VAL A 7 -4.39 -1.50 0.07
N GLY A 8 -5.68 -1.69 0.18
CA GLY A 8 -6.70 -0.87 -0.50
C GLY A 8 -7.96 -1.66 -0.76
N CYS A 9 -8.93 -1.01 -1.37
CA CYS A 9 -10.20 -1.64 -1.70
C CYS A 9 -10.06 -2.62 -2.87
N PRO A 10 -11.03 -3.53 -3.05
CA PRO A 10 -11.12 -4.32 -4.26
C PRO A 10 -11.15 -3.43 -5.50
N ASN A 11 -10.46 -3.85 -6.57
CA ASN A 11 -10.40 -3.17 -7.88
C ASN A 11 -9.66 -1.81 -7.91
N ASP A 12 -8.92 -1.43 -6.87
CA ASP A 12 -8.10 -0.21 -6.86
C ASP A 12 -6.76 -0.37 -7.60
N GLY A 13 -6.49 -1.56 -8.13
CA GLY A 13 -5.28 -1.84 -8.91
C GLY A 13 -4.08 -2.31 -8.09
N LYS A 14 -4.31 -2.83 -6.87
CA LYS A 14 -3.24 -3.37 -6.00
C LYS A 14 -2.40 -4.43 -6.68
N SER A 15 -3.03 -5.43 -7.27
CA SER A 15 -2.33 -6.56 -7.90
C SER A 15 -1.54 -6.13 -9.14
N VAL A 16 -2.03 -5.15 -9.90
CA VAL A 16 -1.27 -4.58 -11.02
C VAL A 16 -0.01 -3.88 -10.49
N LEU A 17 -0.15 -3.07 -9.44
CA LEU A 17 0.99 -2.42 -8.80
C LEU A 17 1.98 -3.44 -8.21
N PHE A 18 1.46 -4.48 -7.55
CA PHE A 18 2.27 -5.59 -7.03
C PHE A 18 3.16 -6.20 -8.11
N HIS A 19 2.58 -6.57 -9.26
CA HIS A 19 3.34 -7.13 -10.39
C HIS A 19 4.35 -6.14 -10.99
N ARG A 20 4.02 -4.85 -11.00
CA ARG A 20 4.97 -3.81 -11.44
C ARG A 20 6.18 -3.68 -10.50
N LEU A 21 5.99 -3.90 -9.21
CA LEU A 21 7.07 -3.83 -8.23
C LEU A 21 7.91 -5.11 -8.18
N THR A 22 7.26 -6.28 -8.26
CA THR A 22 7.91 -7.59 -8.06
C THR A 22 8.34 -8.27 -9.36
N GLY A 23 7.81 -7.83 -10.50
CA GLY A 23 8.02 -8.51 -11.78
C GLY A 23 7.33 -9.87 -11.83
N GLN A 24 8.00 -10.88 -12.41
CA GLN A 24 7.43 -12.22 -12.63
C GLN A 24 7.60 -13.20 -11.44
N TYR A 25 8.30 -12.79 -10.39
CA TYR A 25 8.62 -13.66 -9.25
C TYR A 25 7.65 -13.46 -8.10
N ALA A 26 6.41 -13.91 -8.29
CA ALA A 26 5.39 -13.91 -7.26
C ALA A 26 4.95 -15.35 -6.95
N THR A 27 4.73 -15.62 -5.68
CA THR A 27 4.10 -16.86 -5.21
C THR A 27 2.70 -16.56 -4.70
N VAL A 28 1.75 -17.40 -5.06
CA VAL A 28 0.39 -17.38 -4.52
C VAL A 28 0.24 -18.55 -3.56
N SER A 29 -0.19 -18.29 -2.36
CA SER A 29 -0.46 -19.33 -1.36
C SER A 29 -1.63 -18.93 -0.49
N ASN A 30 -2.32 -19.92 0.09
CA ASN A 30 -3.33 -19.65 1.09
C ASN A 30 -2.69 -19.12 2.37
N TYR A 31 -3.31 -18.12 2.97
CA TYR A 31 -2.92 -17.69 4.31
C TYR A 31 -3.13 -18.86 5.29
N PRO A 32 -2.18 -19.16 6.20
CA PRO A 32 -2.25 -20.33 7.08
C PRO A 32 -3.58 -20.45 7.81
N GLY A 33 -4.21 -21.64 7.71
CA GLY A 33 -5.49 -21.93 8.35
C GLY A 33 -6.72 -21.33 7.65
N THR A 34 -6.57 -20.82 6.43
CA THR A 34 -7.66 -20.21 5.64
C THR A 34 -7.64 -20.69 4.19
N THR A 35 -8.70 -20.37 3.45
CA THR A 35 -8.77 -20.53 1.98
C THR A 35 -8.43 -19.24 1.23
N VAL A 36 -8.04 -18.19 1.95
CA VAL A 36 -7.75 -16.86 1.39
C VAL A 36 -6.38 -16.86 0.74
N GLU A 37 -6.34 -16.56 -0.54
CA GLU A 37 -5.10 -16.44 -1.31
C GLU A 37 -4.40 -15.11 -1.02
N VAL A 38 -3.08 -15.19 -0.84
CA VAL A 38 -2.19 -14.05 -0.64
C VAL A 38 -1.02 -14.16 -1.61
N MET A 39 -0.72 -13.08 -2.31
CA MET A 39 0.45 -13.00 -3.19
C MET A 39 1.63 -12.38 -2.45
N ARG A 40 2.79 -13.04 -2.54
CA ARG A 40 4.05 -12.54 -2.02
C ARG A 40 5.11 -12.57 -3.12
N GLY A 41 5.95 -11.57 -3.15
CA GLY A 41 7.02 -11.47 -4.13
C GLY A 41 8.18 -10.65 -3.61
N GLN A 42 9.26 -10.66 -4.35
CA GLN A 42 10.44 -9.85 -4.05
C GLN A 42 10.52 -8.68 -5.02
N ALA A 43 10.77 -7.51 -4.49
CA ALA A 43 11.08 -6.32 -5.25
C ALA A 43 12.49 -5.85 -4.94
N ARG A 44 13.21 -5.42 -5.99
CA ARG A 44 14.46 -4.73 -5.84
C ARG A 44 14.28 -3.27 -6.21
N ILE A 45 14.50 -2.41 -5.22
CA ILE A 45 14.41 -0.97 -5.39
C ILE A 45 15.81 -0.40 -5.19
N ASP A 46 16.52 -0.17 -6.30
CA ASP A 46 17.95 0.15 -6.33
C ASP A 46 18.79 -0.91 -5.58
N ASP A 47 19.35 -0.53 -4.44
CA ASP A 47 20.19 -1.35 -3.56
C ASP A 47 19.42 -2.09 -2.47
N ILE A 48 18.09 -1.86 -2.37
CA ILE A 48 17.25 -2.42 -1.31
C ILE A 48 16.44 -3.59 -1.84
N SER A 49 16.53 -4.75 -1.17
CA SER A 49 15.64 -5.89 -1.40
C SER A 49 14.49 -5.86 -0.40
N CYS A 50 13.27 -5.94 -0.93
CA CYS A 50 12.04 -5.93 -0.16
C CYS A 50 11.20 -7.16 -0.47
N GLU A 51 10.54 -7.70 0.55
CA GLU A 51 9.40 -8.60 0.35
C GLU A 51 8.14 -7.74 0.20
N VAL A 52 7.35 -8.00 -0.82
CA VAL A 52 6.08 -7.31 -1.08
C VAL A 52 4.95 -8.29 -0.93
N THR A 53 3.95 -7.92 -0.17
CA THR A 53 2.71 -8.69 0.02
C THR A 53 1.52 -7.91 -0.54
N ASP A 54 0.77 -8.54 -1.45
CA ASP A 54 -0.53 -8.03 -1.91
C ASP A 54 -1.63 -8.61 -1.01
N THR A 55 -2.36 -7.75 -0.31
CA THR A 55 -3.42 -8.19 0.59
C THR A 55 -4.76 -8.31 -0.12
N PRO A 56 -5.67 -9.16 0.39
CA PRO A 56 -7.08 -9.05 0.01
C PRO A 56 -7.60 -7.62 0.20
N GLY A 57 -8.55 -7.21 -0.64
CA GLY A 57 -9.14 -5.87 -0.55
C GLY A 57 -9.99 -5.68 0.70
N PHE A 58 -9.91 -4.51 1.32
CA PHE A 58 -10.74 -4.15 2.47
C PHE A 58 -10.98 -2.63 2.52
N TYR A 59 -12.01 -2.23 3.29
CA TYR A 59 -12.45 -0.84 3.38
C TYR A 59 -12.15 -0.20 4.73
N THR A 60 -11.93 -0.99 5.76
CA THR A 60 -11.69 -0.56 7.14
C THR A 60 -10.88 -1.61 7.89
N LEU A 61 -10.20 -1.20 8.95
CA LEU A 61 -9.47 -2.12 9.84
C LEU A 61 -10.39 -2.91 10.79
N LEU A 62 -11.71 -2.68 10.75
CA LEU A 62 -12.71 -3.49 11.46
C LEU A 62 -13.23 -4.60 10.53
N PRO A 63 -12.64 -5.80 10.55
CA PRO A 63 -12.93 -6.82 9.56
C PRO A 63 -14.30 -7.47 9.81
N ILE A 64 -15.05 -7.67 8.72
CA ILE A 64 -16.32 -8.42 8.70
C ILE A 64 -16.10 -9.77 8.02
N THR A 65 -15.39 -9.79 6.89
CA THR A 65 -15.13 -10.99 6.11
C THR A 65 -13.84 -11.70 6.54
N GLU A 66 -13.66 -12.95 6.09
CA GLU A 66 -12.42 -13.69 6.33
C GLU A 66 -11.25 -13.06 5.62
N GLU A 67 -11.44 -12.58 4.39
CA GLU A 67 -10.45 -11.86 3.59
C GLU A 67 -9.96 -10.60 4.32
N GLU A 68 -10.87 -9.82 4.87
CA GLU A 68 -10.55 -8.61 5.64
C GLU A 68 -9.78 -8.94 6.93
N ARG A 69 -10.12 -10.05 7.61
CA ARG A 69 -9.37 -10.53 8.78
C ARG A 69 -7.94 -10.91 8.40
N VAL A 70 -7.77 -11.63 7.28
CA VAL A 70 -6.46 -12.02 6.78
C VAL A 70 -5.63 -10.78 6.44
N ALA A 71 -6.21 -9.81 5.73
CA ALA A 71 -5.53 -8.56 5.40
C ALA A 71 -5.04 -7.81 6.66
N ARG A 72 -5.91 -7.71 7.66
CA ARG A 72 -5.56 -7.11 8.95
C ARG A 72 -4.45 -7.88 9.68
N GLN A 73 -4.52 -9.22 9.69
CA GLN A 73 -3.50 -10.05 10.31
C GLN A 73 -2.14 -9.87 9.66
N ILE A 74 -2.09 -9.79 8.32
CA ILE A 74 -0.85 -9.52 7.58
C ILE A 74 -0.24 -8.18 8.03
N LEU A 75 -1.04 -7.12 8.12
CA LEU A 75 -0.57 -5.81 8.58
C LEU A 75 0.06 -5.87 9.98
N ILE A 76 -0.58 -6.60 10.90
CA ILE A 76 -0.15 -6.69 12.30
C ILE A 76 1.07 -7.61 12.45
N GLN A 77 1.04 -8.80 11.85
CA GLN A 77 2.03 -9.83 12.08
C GLN A 77 3.31 -9.65 11.26
N ASP A 78 3.19 -9.12 10.05
CA ASP A 78 4.34 -8.96 9.17
C ASP A 78 5.27 -7.82 9.59
N GLN A 79 4.91 -7.03 10.61
CA GLN A 79 5.70 -5.88 11.07
C GLN A 79 6.22 -5.10 9.86
N SER A 80 5.27 -4.67 9.00
CA SER A 80 5.60 -4.05 7.73
C SER A 80 6.40 -2.76 7.93
N SER A 81 7.53 -2.66 7.22
CA SER A 81 8.31 -1.43 7.22
C SER A 81 7.58 -0.28 6.52
N VAL A 82 6.78 -0.60 5.52
CA VAL A 82 6.01 0.39 4.75
C VAL A 82 4.69 -0.21 4.28
N VAL A 83 3.62 0.55 4.44
CA VAL A 83 2.30 0.23 3.91
C VAL A 83 2.03 1.14 2.71
N ILE A 84 1.77 0.54 1.54
CA ILE A 84 1.34 1.26 0.36
C ILE A 84 -0.19 1.15 0.28
N HIS A 85 -0.87 2.25 0.54
CA HIS A 85 -2.33 2.32 0.39
C HIS A 85 -2.65 2.76 -1.03
N VAL A 86 -3.15 1.82 -1.84
CA VAL A 86 -3.57 2.06 -3.23
C VAL A 86 -5.03 2.48 -3.24
N VAL A 87 -5.29 3.60 -3.88
CA VAL A 87 -6.62 4.20 -3.98
C VAL A 87 -6.91 4.53 -5.44
N ASP A 88 -8.10 4.21 -5.91
CA ASP A 88 -8.60 4.78 -7.16
C ASP A 88 -8.77 6.30 -6.98
N ALA A 89 -8.00 7.08 -7.73
CA ALA A 89 -7.99 8.55 -7.62
C ALA A 89 -9.38 9.18 -7.77
N LYS A 90 -10.28 8.55 -8.53
CA LYS A 90 -11.67 9.01 -8.70
C LYS A 90 -12.50 8.91 -7.41
N ASN A 91 -12.09 8.04 -6.47
CA ASN A 91 -12.78 7.77 -5.21
C ASN A 91 -11.98 8.24 -3.99
N LEU A 92 -11.01 9.11 -4.17
CA LEU A 92 -10.07 9.55 -3.14
C LEU A 92 -10.78 9.97 -1.84
N GLU A 93 -11.77 10.85 -1.92
CA GLU A 93 -12.48 11.38 -0.77
C GLU A 93 -13.06 10.26 0.11
N ARG A 94 -13.69 9.28 -0.52
CA ARG A 94 -14.30 8.15 0.19
C ARG A 94 -13.26 7.21 0.82
N MET A 95 -12.07 7.11 0.22
CA MET A 95 -11.01 6.18 0.63
C MET A 95 -10.07 6.75 1.70
N LEU A 96 -10.10 8.05 1.94
CA LEU A 96 -9.25 8.69 2.95
C LEU A 96 -9.50 8.19 4.38
N SER A 97 -10.70 7.68 4.66
CA SER A 97 -11.00 7.10 5.98
C SER A 97 -10.07 5.95 6.33
N LEU A 98 -9.79 5.04 5.39
CA LEU A 98 -8.83 3.96 5.60
C LEU A 98 -7.40 4.48 5.75
N THR A 99 -7.01 5.50 4.98
CA THR A 99 -5.71 6.16 5.16
C THR A 99 -5.55 6.67 6.60
N LEU A 100 -6.56 7.35 7.13
CA LEU A 100 -6.54 7.88 8.49
C LEU A 100 -6.50 6.78 9.54
N GLU A 101 -7.26 5.69 9.37
CA GLU A 101 -7.20 4.53 10.26
C GLU A 101 -5.78 3.93 10.31
N LEU A 102 -5.13 3.77 9.16
CA LEU A 102 -3.75 3.26 9.08
C LEU A 102 -2.77 4.19 9.80
N LEU A 103 -2.91 5.50 9.63
CA LEU A 103 -2.07 6.49 10.30
C LEU A 103 -2.29 6.51 11.82
N GLU A 104 -3.53 6.43 12.27
CA GLU A 104 -3.88 6.36 13.69
C GLU A 104 -3.31 5.11 14.37
N CYS A 105 -3.24 3.99 13.61
CA CYS A 105 -2.58 2.77 14.06
C CYS A 105 -1.04 2.87 14.08
N GLY A 106 -0.45 3.96 13.60
CA GLY A 106 0.99 4.19 13.60
C GLY A 106 1.75 3.54 12.46
N PHE A 107 1.07 3.08 11.41
CA PHE A 107 1.74 2.56 10.22
C PHE A 107 2.44 3.66 9.44
N GLN A 108 3.58 3.32 8.85
CA GLN A 108 4.25 4.18 7.88
C GLN A 108 3.60 4.01 6.51
N VAL A 109 2.79 4.98 6.11
CA VAL A 109 1.92 4.90 4.93
C VAL A 109 2.48 5.73 3.78
N ILE A 110 2.45 5.17 2.57
CA ILE A 110 2.53 5.89 1.31
C ILE A 110 1.16 5.78 0.64
N LEU A 111 0.55 6.92 0.31
CA LEU A 111 -0.71 6.97 -0.43
C LEU A 111 -0.43 6.96 -1.92
N ALA A 112 -0.82 5.88 -2.59
CA ALA A 112 -0.67 5.70 -4.03
C ALA A 112 -2.00 5.97 -4.73
N LEU A 113 -2.11 7.12 -5.39
CA LEU A 113 -3.30 7.51 -6.16
C LEU A 113 -3.22 6.89 -7.56
N ASN A 114 -3.86 5.75 -7.72
CA ASN A 114 -3.88 5.01 -8.98
C ASN A 114 -4.97 5.49 -9.92
N MET A 115 -4.88 5.12 -11.18
CA MET A 115 -5.84 5.51 -12.23
C MET A 115 -5.93 7.03 -12.40
N MET A 116 -4.81 7.73 -12.25
CA MET A 116 -4.75 9.19 -12.41
C MET A 116 -5.17 9.65 -13.81
N ASP A 117 -4.89 8.86 -14.84
CA ASP A 117 -5.34 9.12 -16.22
C ASP A 117 -6.87 9.16 -16.34
N GLU A 118 -7.56 8.25 -15.66
CA GLU A 118 -9.02 8.24 -15.64
C GLU A 118 -9.58 9.43 -14.86
N ALA A 119 -8.97 9.80 -13.73
CA ALA A 119 -9.36 10.98 -12.97
C ALA A 119 -9.17 12.26 -13.79
N GLU A 120 -8.03 12.41 -14.45
CA GLU A 120 -7.73 13.54 -15.36
C GLU A 120 -8.74 13.61 -16.50
N HIS A 121 -9.09 12.46 -17.09
CA HIS A 121 -10.09 12.38 -18.17
C HIS A 121 -11.49 12.83 -17.72
N GLN A 122 -11.82 12.60 -16.45
CA GLN A 122 -13.06 13.09 -15.83
C GLN A 122 -13.00 14.56 -15.38
N GLY A 123 -11.88 15.24 -15.60
CA GLY A 123 -11.68 16.63 -15.19
C GLY A 123 -11.43 16.82 -13.70
N LEU A 124 -11.04 15.74 -12.98
CA LEU A 124 -10.67 15.83 -11.57
C LEU A 124 -9.23 16.35 -11.46
N GLU A 125 -9.05 17.39 -10.66
CA GLU A 125 -7.75 17.93 -10.31
C GLU A 125 -7.43 17.54 -8.87
N ILE A 126 -6.31 16.82 -8.66
CA ILE A 126 -5.86 16.39 -7.34
C ILE A 126 -4.51 17.04 -7.06
N ASP A 127 -4.46 17.82 -6.00
CA ASP A 127 -3.23 18.45 -5.52
C ASP A 127 -2.47 17.51 -4.60
N GLU A 128 -1.51 16.77 -5.17
CA GLU A 128 -0.68 15.80 -4.43
C GLU A 128 0.14 16.49 -3.31
N GLU A 129 0.66 17.69 -3.55
CA GLU A 129 1.49 18.42 -2.59
C GLU A 129 0.66 18.89 -1.39
N LEU A 130 -0.55 19.36 -1.63
CA LEU A 130 -1.47 19.72 -0.56
C LEU A 130 -1.87 18.51 0.28
N LEU A 131 -2.16 17.37 -0.37
CA LEU A 131 -2.45 16.12 0.36
C LEU A 131 -1.26 15.64 1.19
N GLU A 132 -0.04 15.73 0.68
CA GLU A 132 1.17 15.43 1.46
C GLU A 132 1.28 16.33 2.71
N ALA A 133 1.05 17.62 2.54
CA ALA A 133 1.12 18.57 3.64
C ALA A 133 0.05 18.31 4.71
N GLU A 134 -1.18 18.05 4.30
CA GLU A 134 -2.32 17.82 5.20
C GLU A 134 -2.23 16.45 5.91
N LEU A 135 -1.83 15.40 5.21
CA LEU A 135 -1.74 14.04 5.78
C LEU A 135 -0.40 13.76 6.47
N GLY A 136 0.65 14.52 6.16
CA GLY A 136 2.00 14.28 6.69
C GLY A 136 2.65 12.99 6.17
N ILE A 137 2.24 12.50 5.01
CA ILE A 137 2.75 11.28 4.37
C ILE A 137 3.08 11.53 2.90
N SER A 138 3.86 10.62 2.30
CA SER A 138 4.09 10.65 0.85
C SER A 138 2.82 10.33 0.07
N VAL A 139 2.51 11.15 -0.93
CA VAL A 139 1.41 10.95 -1.87
C VAL A 139 1.99 10.88 -3.29
N VAL A 140 1.64 9.84 -4.04
CA VAL A 140 2.16 9.62 -5.39
C VAL A 140 1.05 9.26 -6.35
N GLY A 141 0.84 10.09 -7.37
CA GLY A 141 -0.07 9.77 -8.48
C GLY A 141 0.52 8.73 -9.41
N LEU A 142 -0.27 7.74 -9.76
CA LEU A 142 0.11 6.58 -10.54
C LEU A 142 -0.87 6.28 -11.68
N VAL A 143 -0.36 5.61 -12.69
CA VAL A 143 -1.13 4.78 -13.63
C VAL A 143 -0.43 3.43 -13.68
N SER A 144 -0.83 2.50 -12.81
CA SER A 144 -0.15 1.20 -12.65
C SER A 144 -0.11 0.40 -13.94
N LYS A 145 -1.14 0.49 -14.78
CA LYS A 145 -1.20 -0.20 -16.08
C LYS A 145 -0.06 0.21 -17.02
N THR A 146 0.30 1.47 -17.05
CA THR A 146 1.35 2.00 -17.94
C THR A 146 2.72 2.10 -17.26
N GLY A 147 2.75 2.11 -15.92
CA GLY A 147 3.96 2.37 -15.13
C GLY A 147 4.22 3.85 -14.87
N ARG A 148 3.33 4.76 -15.28
CA ARG A 148 3.45 6.19 -14.98
C ARG A 148 3.47 6.42 -13.47
N GLY A 149 4.44 7.17 -12.99
CA GLY A 149 4.63 7.49 -11.57
C GLY A 149 5.35 6.39 -10.75
N LEU A 150 5.64 5.23 -11.33
CA LEU A 150 6.28 4.11 -10.63
C LEU A 150 7.68 4.47 -10.10
N ASP A 151 8.47 5.23 -10.87
CA ASP A 151 9.81 5.66 -10.43
C ASP A 151 9.72 6.62 -9.22
N ARG A 152 8.75 7.51 -9.20
CA ARG A 152 8.48 8.37 -8.03
C ARG A 152 8.09 7.53 -6.82
N LEU A 153 7.21 6.54 -7.00
CA LEU A 153 6.82 5.63 -5.93
C LEU A 153 8.03 4.88 -5.36
N LYS A 154 8.88 4.32 -6.21
CA LYS A 154 10.11 3.62 -5.79
C LYS A 154 11.04 4.53 -4.97
N LYS A 155 11.20 5.79 -5.36
CA LYS A 155 11.99 6.77 -4.58
C LYS A 155 11.38 7.02 -3.20
N ARG A 156 10.06 7.13 -3.10
CA ARG A 156 9.35 7.31 -1.82
C ARG A 156 9.46 6.06 -0.93
N ILE A 157 9.33 4.87 -1.51
CA ILE A 157 9.55 3.61 -0.79
C ILE A 157 10.97 3.55 -0.23
N LYS A 158 11.96 3.84 -1.05
CA LYS A 158 13.38 3.84 -0.63
C LYS A 158 13.61 4.78 0.55
N LYS A 159 13.08 5.99 0.48
CA LYS A 159 13.17 6.97 1.57
C LYS A 159 12.51 6.44 2.85
N ALA A 160 11.31 5.89 2.75
CA ALA A 160 10.55 5.37 3.88
C ALA A 160 11.26 4.17 4.54
N VAL A 161 11.71 3.21 3.75
CA VAL A 161 12.43 2.02 4.23
C VAL A 161 13.75 2.38 4.94
N ARG A 162 14.45 3.41 4.49
CA ARG A 162 15.67 3.88 5.14
C ARG A 162 15.39 4.61 6.45
N ALA A 163 14.31 5.35 6.54
CA ALA A 163 13.90 6.05 7.77
C ALA A 163 13.51 5.06 8.88
N ASP A 164 12.93 3.92 8.52
CA ASP A 164 12.52 2.85 9.45
C ASP A 164 13.70 2.08 10.06
N SER A 165 14.91 2.25 9.57
CA SER A 165 16.11 1.55 10.09
C SER A 165 16.50 1.96 11.51
N GLY A 166 15.73 2.80 12.18
CA GLY A 166 16.00 3.34 13.53
C GLY A 166 14.92 3.12 14.59
N SER A 167 13.78 2.51 14.26
CA SER A 167 12.70 2.31 15.25
C SER A 167 12.16 0.88 15.23
N ASP A 168 12.57 0.10 16.21
CA ASP A 168 12.01 -1.23 16.55
C ASP A 168 10.67 -1.10 17.32
N THR A 169 9.88 -0.07 17.06
CA THR A 169 8.63 0.20 17.79
C THR A 169 7.42 -0.30 17.01
N LEU A 170 6.72 -1.25 17.62
CA LEU A 170 5.35 -1.63 17.23
C LEU A 170 4.44 -0.39 17.16
N PRO A 171 3.47 -0.37 16.24
CA PRO A 171 2.47 0.68 16.19
C PRO A 171 1.84 0.93 17.57
N ARG A 172 1.69 2.20 17.96
CA ARG A 172 1.29 2.63 19.32
C ARG A 172 -0.03 2.03 19.83
N VAL A 173 -0.89 1.57 18.92
CA VAL A 173 -2.21 1.02 19.27
C VAL A 173 -2.13 -0.41 19.81
N TRP A 174 -0.97 -1.05 19.70
CA TRP A 174 -0.77 -2.44 20.12
C TRP A 174 0.17 -2.59 21.32
N GLN A 175 0.59 -1.48 21.91
CA GLN A 175 1.31 -1.39 23.18
C GLN A 175 0.31 -1.19 24.33
#